data_1c7c1fdc7b63648eb18c791cf9711ece
#
_entry.id   1c7c1fdc7b63648eb18c791cf9711ece
#
_cell.length_a   1.000
_cell.length_b   1.000
_cell.length_c   1.000
_cell.angle_alpha   90.00
_cell.angle_beta   90.00
_cell.angle_gamma   90.00
#
_symmetry.space_group_name_H-M   'P 1'
#
loop_
_entity.id
_entity.type
_entity.pdbx_description
1 polymer ?
#
loop_
_entity_poly.entity_id
_entity_poly.type
_entity_poly.pdbx_seq_one_letter_code
_entity_poly.pdbx_strand_id
1 'polypeptide(L)'
;PLKTGLVATLRGTAPDAYREDGTPRRRILLRADIDALPVTEQTGEEFASVNEGCMHACGHDCHIAMMLGTLQILRHMTDDIHGEIRIVFQPSEENGQGAKLMIGTGVLDGVDGAYAAHIWSEVDAGTVSCEPGPRMANTDWFRIDVRGTSCHGAMPQRGHDAVMVAAEIVNALQTIVSREISPY
;
A
#
# COMPACT_ATOMS: atom_id res chain seq x y z
N PRO A 1 -14.13 11.42 3.56
CA PRO A 1 -12.93 12.25 3.59
C PRO A 1 -11.84 11.54 4.38
N LEU A 2 -10.60 11.56 3.88
CA LEU A 2 -9.42 11.08 4.58
C LEU A 2 -9.26 11.88 5.89
N LYS A 3 -9.15 11.17 7.02
CA LYS A 3 -8.90 11.79 8.32
C LYS A 3 -7.40 11.92 8.62
N THR A 4 -6.58 11.16 7.92
CA THR A 4 -5.12 11.06 8.07
C THR A 4 -4.48 11.09 6.69
N GLY A 5 -3.17 11.26 6.67
CA GLY A 5 -2.40 11.43 5.45
C GLY A 5 -1.97 12.87 5.25
N LEU A 6 -0.93 13.05 4.46
CA LEU A 6 -0.33 14.35 4.19
C LEU A 6 0.09 14.43 2.73
N VAL A 7 -0.15 15.60 2.13
CA VAL A 7 0.45 15.98 0.85
C VAL A 7 1.25 17.24 1.05
N ALA A 8 2.52 17.20 0.66
CA ALA A 8 3.41 18.35 0.65
C ALA A 8 3.95 18.57 -0.76
N THR A 9 4.45 19.75 -1.03
CA THR A 9 5.10 20.10 -2.29
C THR A 9 6.42 20.80 -2.00
N LEU A 10 7.51 20.24 -2.50
CA LEU A 10 8.80 20.89 -2.56
C LEU A 10 8.95 21.55 -3.93
N ARG A 11 9.14 22.85 -3.93
CA ARG A 11 9.32 23.65 -5.14
C ARG A 11 10.78 23.79 -5.47
N GLY A 12 11.15 23.49 -6.71
CA GLY A 12 12.46 23.76 -7.24
C GLY A 12 12.69 25.24 -7.46
N THR A 13 13.94 25.66 -7.34
CA THR A 13 14.40 27.03 -7.58
C THR A 13 15.35 27.14 -8.78
N ALA A 14 15.53 26.03 -9.52
CA ALA A 14 16.27 26.05 -10.78
C ALA A 14 15.70 27.09 -11.74
N PRO A 15 16.53 27.79 -12.55
CA PRO A 15 16.11 28.90 -13.41
C PRO A 15 14.95 28.56 -14.36
N ASP A 16 14.84 27.30 -14.75
CA ASP A 16 13.79 26.81 -15.67
C ASP A 16 12.77 25.89 -14.98
N ALA A 17 12.64 25.93 -13.65
CA ALA A 17 11.75 25.08 -12.89
C ALA A 17 10.28 25.30 -13.27
N TYR A 18 9.93 26.50 -13.71
CA TYR A 18 8.57 26.88 -14.05
C TYR A 18 8.48 27.46 -15.46
N ARG A 19 7.33 27.31 -16.09
CA ARG A 19 6.98 27.96 -17.35
C ARG A 19 6.57 29.42 -17.11
N GLU A 20 6.42 30.19 -18.17
CA GLU A 20 5.98 31.61 -18.10
C GLU A 20 4.60 31.76 -17.42
N ASP A 21 3.73 30.78 -17.54
CA ASP A 21 2.41 30.73 -16.90
C ASP A 21 2.45 30.31 -15.42
N GLY A 22 3.64 30.09 -14.86
CA GLY A 22 3.83 29.68 -13.47
C GLY A 22 3.61 28.19 -13.23
N THR A 23 3.32 27.38 -14.25
CA THR A 23 3.19 25.92 -14.07
C THR A 23 4.56 25.27 -13.97
N PRO A 24 4.73 24.24 -13.15
CA PRO A 24 6.00 23.52 -13.05
C PRO A 24 6.35 22.84 -14.38
N ARG A 25 7.61 22.85 -14.77
CA ARG A 25 8.06 22.17 -15.97
C ARG A 25 7.95 20.67 -15.87
N ARG A 26 8.21 20.13 -14.68
CA ARG A 26 8.05 18.73 -14.29
C ARG A 26 7.43 18.63 -12.91
N ARG A 27 6.63 17.60 -12.70
CA ARG A 27 6.11 17.25 -11.38
C ARG A 27 6.30 15.77 -11.12
N ILE A 28 7.12 15.44 -10.15
CA ILE A 28 7.36 14.06 -9.72
C ILE A 28 6.63 13.84 -8.39
N LEU A 29 6.01 12.70 -8.21
CA LEU A 29 5.40 12.30 -6.96
C LEU A 29 6.25 11.24 -6.27
N LEU A 30 6.52 11.44 -4.98
CA LEU A 30 7.12 10.46 -4.10
C LEU A 30 6.07 10.02 -3.07
N ARG A 31 5.91 8.71 -2.88
CA ARG A 31 4.89 8.13 -2.01
C ARG A 31 5.53 7.26 -0.92
N ALA A 32 5.10 7.46 0.31
CA ALA A 32 5.27 6.52 1.42
C ALA A 32 3.90 6.21 2.01
N ASP A 33 3.61 4.95 2.27
CA ASP A 33 2.47 4.55 3.10
C ASP A 33 2.79 4.75 4.57
N ILE A 34 1.75 4.89 5.40
CA ILE A 34 1.92 5.28 6.81
C ILE A 34 1.04 4.51 7.78
N ASP A 35 0.21 3.60 7.30
CA ASP A 35 -0.68 2.84 8.18
C ASP A 35 0.03 1.66 8.83
N ALA A 36 -0.50 1.25 9.98
CA ALA A 36 -0.07 0.10 10.74
C ALA A 36 -1.15 -0.99 10.71
N LEU A 37 -0.77 -2.18 11.10
CA LEU A 37 -1.64 -3.36 11.16
C LEU A 37 -2.17 -3.60 12.59
N PRO A 38 -3.36 -4.20 12.74
CA PRO A 38 -3.92 -4.57 14.04
C PRO A 38 -3.24 -5.85 14.57
N VAL A 39 -1.95 -5.75 14.87
CA VAL A 39 -1.07 -6.82 15.35
C VAL A 39 -0.38 -6.34 16.61
N THR A 40 -0.32 -7.19 17.64
CA THR A 40 0.48 -6.90 18.84
C THR A 40 1.95 -7.17 18.56
N GLU A 41 2.77 -6.15 18.72
CA GLU A 41 4.22 -6.28 18.51
C GLU A 41 4.87 -7.14 19.59
N GLN A 42 5.76 -8.04 19.19
CA GLN A 42 6.49 -8.97 20.06
C GLN A 42 8.00 -8.97 19.76
N THR A 43 8.50 -7.90 19.13
CA THR A 43 9.93 -7.80 18.76
C THR A 43 10.84 -7.62 19.96
N GLY A 44 10.39 -6.92 20.99
CA GLY A 44 11.19 -6.57 22.16
C GLY A 44 12.21 -5.45 21.93
N GLU A 45 12.10 -4.74 20.79
CA GLU A 45 12.98 -3.63 20.43
C GLU A 45 12.68 -2.38 21.26
N GLU A 46 13.68 -1.53 21.46
CA GLU A 46 13.54 -0.27 22.21
C GLU A 46 12.53 0.69 21.56
N PHE A 47 12.34 0.58 20.25
CA PHE A 47 11.42 1.38 19.44
C PHE A 47 10.13 0.64 19.09
N ALA A 48 9.82 -0.46 19.78
CA ALA A 48 8.57 -1.18 19.61
C ALA A 48 7.35 -0.27 19.79
N SER A 49 6.24 -0.63 19.17
CA SER A 49 4.99 0.13 19.28
C SER A 49 4.56 0.31 20.74
N VAL A 50 4.23 1.53 21.09
CA VAL A 50 3.61 1.86 22.40
C VAL A 50 2.08 1.74 22.36
N ASN A 51 1.51 1.44 21.19
CA ASN A 51 0.08 1.25 21.00
C ASN A 51 -0.24 -0.24 20.98
N GLU A 52 -0.81 -0.74 22.07
CA GLU A 52 -1.18 -2.15 22.19
C GLU A 52 -2.11 -2.57 21.04
N GLY A 53 -1.83 -3.73 20.45
CA GLY A 53 -2.59 -4.26 19.31
C GLY A 53 -2.39 -3.52 17.99
N CYS A 54 -1.35 -2.69 17.87
CA CYS A 54 -1.05 -1.96 16.65
C CYS A 54 0.46 -1.96 16.40
N MET A 55 0.88 -2.39 15.22
CA MET A 55 2.29 -2.55 14.84
C MET A 55 2.51 -2.22 13.36
N HIS A 56 3.65 -1.64 13.02
CA HIS A 56 4.13 -1.56 11.64
C HIS A 56 4.71 -2.90 11.16
N ALA A 57 3.84 -3.93 11.05
CA ALA A 57 4.28 -5.28 10.65
C ALA A 57 4.61 -5.41 9.15
N CYS A 58 4.29 -4.41 8.33
CA CYS A 58 4.64 -4.35 6.91
C CYS A 58 5.80 -3.36 6.62
N GLY A 59 6.37 -2.74 7.64
CA GLY A 59 7.54 -1.86 7.50
C GLY A 59 7.25 -0.46 6.97
N HIS A 60 6.02 0.03 7.07
CA HIS A 60 5.66 1.37 6.61
C HIS A 60 6.36 2.48 7.43
N ASP A 61 6.76 2.21 8.67
CA ASP A 61 7.62 3.07 9.47
C ASP A 61 8.99 3.32 8.82
N CYS A 62 9.58 2.29 8.21
CA CYS A 62 10.79 2.43 7.40
C CYS A 62 10.54 3.28 6.16
N HIS A 63 9.38 3.14 5.51
CA HIS A 63 9.02 3.97 4.35
C HIS A 63 8.88 5.45 4.74
N ILE A 64 8.26 5.73 5.90
CA ILE A 64 8.20 7.08 6.46
C ILE A 64 9.61 7.62 6.72
N ALA A 65 10.47 6.83 7.38
CA ALA A 65 11.83 7.23 7.69
C ALA A 65 12.65 7.53 6.43
N MET A 66 12.58 6.66 5.40
CA MET A 66 13.21 6.89 4.11
C MET A 66 12.70 8.16 3.43
N MET A 67 11.40 8.42 3.46
CA MET A 67 10.81 9.63 2.88
C MET A 67 11.27 10.89 3.61
N LEU A 68 11.31 10.87 4.95
CA LEU A 68 11.80 12.00 5.73
C LEU A 68 13.28 12.26 5.47
N GLY A 69 14.10 11.21 5.38
CA GLY A 69 15.52 11.32 4.99
C GLY A 69 15.68 11.91 3.58
N THR A 70 14.90 11.44 2.63
CA THR A 70 14.87 11.98 1.25
C THR A 70 14.52 13.46 1.25
N LEU A 71 13.51 13.88 2.00
CA LEU A 71 13.13 15.29 2.11
C LEU A 71 14.23 16.16 2.74
N GLN A 72 14.95 15.62 3.72
CA GLN A 72 16.09 16.31 4.31
C GLN A 72 17.19 16.61 3.28
N ILE A 73 17.43 15.67 2.36
CA ILE A 73 18.40 15.85 1.27
C ILE A 73 17.86 16.85 0.24
N LEU A 74 16.67 16.60 -0.29
CA LEU A 74 16.08 17.37 -1.39
C LEU A 74 15.87 18.85 -1.03
N ARG A 75 15.58 19.19 0.23
CA ARG A 75 15.42 20.58 0.65
C ARG A 75 16.71 21.42 0.51
N HIS A 76 17.87 20.78 0.44
CA HIS A 76 19.17 21.42 0.22
C HIS A 76 19.59 21.43 -1.25
N MET A 77 18.76 20.83 -2.12
CA MET A 77 19.02 20.70 -3.56
C MET A 77 17.96 21.41 -4.41
N THR A 78 17.25 22.39 -3.83
CA THR A 78 16.16 23.06 -4.56
C THR A 78 16.62 23.74 -5.84
N ASP A 79 17.88 24.20 -5.89
CA ASP A 79 18.46 24.85 -7.07
C ASP A 79 18.74 23.88 -8.24
N ASP A 80 18.75 22.57 -7.96
CA ASP A 80 18.90 21.50 -8.94
C ASP A 80 17.53 20.90 -9.35
N ILE A 81 16.43 21.32 -8.73
CA ILE A 81 15.09 20.81 -9.01
C ILE A 81 14.42 21.65 -10.10
N HIS A 82 14.26 21.05 -11.29
CA HIS A 82 13.63 21.65 -12.46
C HIS A 82 12.11 21.44 -12.50
N GLY A 83 11.42 21.82 -11.44
CA GLY A 83 9.97 21.68 -11.30
C GLY A 83 9.53 21.51 -9.86
N GLU A 84 8.64 20.58 -9.61
CA GLU A 84 8.09 20.29 -8.28
C GLU A 84 8.21 18.81 -7.91
N ILE A 85 8.44 18.55 -6.64
CA ILE A 85 8.31 17.21 -6.04
C ILE A 85 7.12 17.22 -5.11
N ARG A 86 6.11 16.45 -5.47
CA ARG A 86 4.93 16.22 -4.64
C ARG A 86 5.18 15.02 -3.74
N ILE A 87 5.04 15.20 -2.45
CA ILE A 87 5.29 14.18 -1.43
C ILE A 87 3.96 13.74 -0.85
N VAL A 88 3.74 12.42 -0.81
CA VAL A 88 2.50 11.82 -0.34
C VAL A 88 2.81 10.84 0.78
N PHE A 89 2.26 11.10 1.96
CA PHE A 89 2.17 10.14 3.05
C PHE A 89 0.77 9.55 3.03
N GLN A 90 0.65 8.33 2.50
CA GLN A 90 -0.61 7.68 2.21
C GLN A 90 -1.07 6.78 3.36
N PRO A 91 -2.26 7.00 3.93
CA PRO A 91 -2.88 6.08 4.87
C PRO A 91 -3.61 4.95 4.16
N SER A 92 -4.03 3.92 4.91
CA SER A 92 -4.94 2.86 4.45
C SER A 92 -4.45 2.11 3.21
N GLU A 93 -3.16 1.81 3.15
CA GLU A 93 -2.59 0.94 2.11
C GLU A 93 -3.10 -0.48 2.29
N GLU A 94 -3.04 -1.01 3.51
CA GLU A 94 -3.33 -2.40 3.89
C GLU A 94 -4.78 -2.85 3.60
N ASN A 95 -5.69 -1.91 3.42
CA ASN A 95 -7.07 -2.19 3.04
C ASN A 95 -7.40 -1.81 1.58
N GLY A 96 -6.40 -1.37 0.80
CA GLY A 96 -6.52 -1.01 -0.60
C GLY A 96 -7.33 0.27 -0.88
N GLN A 97 -7.69 1.06 0.13
CA GLN A 97 -8.56 2.23 -0.05
C GLN A 97 -7.78 3.56 -0.14
N GLY A 98 -6.63 3.65 0.53
CA GLY A 98 -5.93 4.91 0.72
C GLY A 98 -5.49 5.57 -0.57
N ALA A 99 -4.88 4.83 -1.49
CA ALA A 99 -4.46 5.37 -2.78
C ALA A 99 -5.64 5.93 -3.57
N LYS A 100 -6.74 5.18 -3.66
CA LYS A 100 -7.96 5.60 -4.36
C LYS A 100 -8.55 6.89 -3.78
N LEU A 101 -8.59 7.00 -2.45
CA LEU A 101 -9.09 8.19 -1.77
C LEU A 101 -8.16 9.39 -2.01
N MET A 102 -6.85 9.22 -1.99
CA MET A 102 -5.89 10.29 -2.27
C MET A 102 -5.94 10.73 -3.73
N ILE A 103 -6.05 9.81 -4.67
CA ILE A 103 -6.25 10.14 -6.10
C ILE A 103 -7.48 11.02 -6.27
N GLY A 104 -8.57 10.73 -5.57
CA GLY A 104 -9.79 11.53 -5.57
C GLY A 104 -9.61 12.98 -5.06
N THR A 105 -8.49 13.31 -4.40
CA THR A 105 -8.15 14.68 -4.01
C THR A 105 -7.37 15.46 -5.07
N GLY A 106 -7.10 14.87 -6.23
CA GLY A 106 -6.31 15.49 -7.29
C GLY A 106 -4.78 15.36 -7.08
N VAL A 107 -4.35 14.45 -6.21
CA VAL A 107 -2.91 14.28 -5.90
C VAL A 107 -2.06 13.89 -7.11
N LEU A 108 -2.66 13.31 -8.14
CA LEU A 108 -1.98 12.95 -9.39
C LEU A 108 -2.08 14.04 -10.49
N ASP A 109 -2.79 15.15 -10.24
CA ASP A 109 -3.00 16.15 -11.27
C ASP A 109 -1.66 16.79 -11.69
N GLY A 110 -1.37 16.68 -13.00
CA GLY A 110 -0.15 17.18 -13.60
C GLY A 110 1.14 16.48 -13.16
N VAL A 111 1.05 15.28 -12.60
CA VAL A 111 2.22 14.44 -12.25
C VAL A 111 2.74 13.73 -13.49
N ASP A 112 4.05 13.87 -13.77
CA ASP A 112 4.73 13.25 -14.91
C ASP A 112 5.25 11.84 -14.59
N GLY A 113 5.51 11.56 -13.31
CA GLY A 113 5.98 10.25 -12.85
C GLY A 113 5.80 10.11 -11.35
N ALA A 114 5.57 8.89 -10.88
CA ALA A 114 5.39 8.56 -9.47
C ALA A 114 6.36 7.45 -9.06
N TYR A 115 6.93 7.59 -7.86
CA TYR A 115 7.87 6.64 -7.29
C TYR A 115 7.44 6.28 -5.87
N ALA A 116 7.57 5.00 -5.56
CA ALA A 116 7.44 4.45 -4.22
C ALA A 116 8.48 3.36 -4.03
N ALA A 117 8.88 3.11 -2.81
CA ALA A 117 9.73 1.98 -2.46
C ALA A 117 9.02 1.15 -1.39
N HIS A 118 9.26 -0.15 -1.40
CA HIS A 118 8.85 -1.05 -0.34
C HIS A 118 10.06 -1.83 0.16
N ILE A 119 10.24 -1.93 1.47
CA ILE A 119 11.25 -2.81 2.04
C ILE A 119 10.83 -4.27 1.80
N TRP A 120 11.80 -5.16 1.62
CA TRP A 120 11.53 -6.55 1.30
C TRP A 120 12.55 -7.46 1.97
N SER A 121 12.08 -8.43 2.75
CA SER A 121 12.93 -9.26 3.60
C SER A 121 13.87 -10.16 2.81
N GLU A 122 13.51 -10.54 1.57
CA GLU A 122 14.32 -11.39 0.69
C GLU A 122 15.31 -10.60 -0.19
N VAL A 123 15.36 -9.29 -0.08
CA VAL A 123 16.31 -8.45 -0.80
C VAL A 123 17.46 -8.06 0.13
N ASP A 124 18.69 -8.39 -0.25
CA ASP A 124 19.87 -8.11 0.56
C ASP A 124 20.04 -6.61 0.83
N ALA A 125 20.42 -6.27 2.06
CA ALA A 125 20.70 -4.90 2.44
C ALA A 125 21.77 -4.26 1.52
N GLY A 126 21.51 -3.04 1.07
CA GLY A 126 22.35 -2.31 0.13
C GLY A 126 22.02 -2.60 -1.35
N THR A 127 21.03 -3.42 -1.62
CA THR A 127 20.54 -3.66 -2.99
C THR A 127 19.15 -3.04 -3.20
N VAL A 128 18.83 -2.74 -4.47
CA VAL A 128 17.52 -2.25 -4.90
C VAL A 128 17.08 -3.06 -6.10
N SER A 129 15.86 -3.58 -6.06
CA SER A 129 15.23 -4.27 -7.17
C SER A 129 14.25 -3.33 -7.86
N CYS A 130 14.50 -2.99 -9.12
CA CYS A 130 13.69 -2.04 -9.89
C CYS A 130 13.52 -2.43 -11.37
N GLU A 131 13.57 -3.71 -11.68
CA GLU A 131 13.38 -4.22 -13.02
C GLU A 131 11.98 -3.88 -13.55
N PRO A 132 11.83 -3.64 -14.86
CA PRO A 132 10.52 -3.37 -15.46
C PRO A 132 9.62 -4.61 -15.43
N GLY A 133 8.31 -4.39 -15.33
CA GLY A 133 7.31 -5.44 -15.36
C GLY A 133 6.50 -5.56 -14.07
N PRO A 134 5.69 -6.63 -13.92
CA PRO A 134 4.94 -6.90 -12.70
C PRO A 134 5.87 -7.11 -11.51
N ARG A 135 5.58 -6.44 -10.40
CA ARG A 135 6.42 -6.49 -9.18
C ARG A 135 5.66 -7.03 -7.98
N MET A 136 4.37 -6.77 -7.89
CA MET A 136 3.53 -7.10 -6.75
C MET A 136 2.29 -7.85 -7.23
N ALA A 137 1.78 -8.74 -6.37
CA ALA A 137 0.51 -9.42 -6.61
C ALA A 137 -0.67 -8.47 -6.43
N ASN A 138 -1.79 -8.80 -7.04
CA ASN A 138 -3.06 -8.13 -6.79
C ASN A 138 -3.74 -8.73 -5.55
N THR A 139 -4.49 -7.91 -4.84
CA THR A 139 -5.29 -8.33 -3.68
C THR A 139 -6.75 -8.00 -3.93
N ASP A 140 -7.61 -9.01 -3.81
CA ASP A 140 -9.05 -8.86 -3.95
C ASP A 140 -9.77 -9.36 -2.69
N TRP A 141 -10.72 -8.57 -2.22
CA TRP A 141 -11.55 -8.91 -1.08
C TRP A 141 -12.93 -9.32 -1.56
N PHE A 142 -13.38 -10.49 -1.15
CA PHE A 142 -14.72 -10.95 -1.44
C PHE A 142 -15.35 -11.62 -0.20
N ARG A 143 -16.66 -11.74 -0.22
CA ARG A 143 -17.42 -12.39 0.84
C ARG A 143 -18.38 -13.40 0.22
N ILE A 144 -18.43 -14.58 0.82
CA ILE A 144 -19.36 -15.65 0.45
C ILE A 144 -20.23 -15.96 1.67
N ASP A 145 -21.54 -15.77 1.53
CA ASP A 145 -22.52 -16.13 2.55
C ASP A 145 -23.20 -17.46 2.16
N VAL A 146 -22.87 -18.53 2.86
CA VAL A 146 -23.46 -19.87 2.63
C VAL A 146 -24.64 -20.05 3.54
N ARG A 147 -25.82 -20.26 2.95
CA ARG A 147 -27.08 -20.48 3.67
C ARG A 147 -27.54 -21.94 3.56
N GLY A 148 -27.67 -22.59 4.69
CA GLY A 148 -28.19 -23.97 4.79
C GLY A 148 -29.61 -24.02 5.34
N THR A 149 -30.08 -25.24 5.50
CA THR A 149 -31.34 -25.54 6.20
C THR A 149 -31.08 -26.54 7.32
N SER A 150 -31.53 -26.21 8.52
CA SER A 150 -31.39 -27.11 9.69
C SER A 150 -32.27 -28.35 9.58
N CYS A 151 -31.80 -29.43 10.20
CA CYS A 151 -32.56 -30.69 10.34
C CYS A 151 -32.18 -31.37 11.65
N HIS A 152 -32.90 -32.49 11.94
CA HIS A 152 -32.52 -33.33 13.06
C HIS A 152 -31.15 -33.99 12.81
N GLY A 153 -30.26 -34.00 13.80
CA GLY A 153 -28.90 -34.54 13.67
C GLY A 153 -28.81 -35.99 13.20
N ALA A 154 -29.81 -36.83 13.51
CA ALA A 154 -29.92 -38.22 13.01
C ALA A 154 -30.52 -38.32 11.58
N MET A 155 -30.89 -37.21 10.97
CA MET A 155 -31.51 -37.16 9.62
C MET A 155 -30.86 -36.09 8.75
N PRO A 156 -29.55 -36.12 8.55
CA PRO A 156 -28.81 -35.06 7.81
C PRO A 156 -29.28 -34.88 6.35
N GLN A 157 -29.84 -35.95 5.76
CA GLN A 157 -30.40 -35.93 4.41
C GLN A 157 -31.65 -35.04 4.24
N ARG A 158 -32.22 -34.53 5.35
CA ARG A 158 -33.39 -33.63 5.34
C ARG A 158 -33.00 -32.14 5.43
N GLY A 159 -31.73 -31.86 5.53
CA GLY A 159 -31.19 -30.50 5.60
C GLY A 159 -30.16 -30.22 4.53
N HIS A 160 -29.58 -29.01 4.58
CA HIS A 160 -28.42 -28.62 3.77
C HIS A 160 -27.37 -28.07 4.72
N ASP A 161 -26.25 -28.78 4.85
CA ASP A 161 -25.18 -28.41 5.77
C ASP A 161 -24.33 -27.31 5.15
N ALA A 162 -24.51 -26.07 5.62
CA ALA A 162 -23.76 -24.91 5.16
C ALA A 162 -22.28 -25.00 5.50
N VAL A 163 -21.90 -25.69 6.57
CA VAL A 163 -20.50 -25.85 6.97
C VAL A 163 -19.75 -26.73 5.97
N MET A 164 -20.37 -27.86 5.59
CA MET A 164 -19.77 -28.75 4.58
C MET A 164 -19.62 -28.05 3.23
N VAL A 165 -20.63 -27.30 2.78
CA VAL A 165 -20.58 -26.54 1.54
C VAL A 165 -19.49 -25.45 1.62
N ALA A 166 -19.36 -24.74 2.75
CA ALA A 166 -18.33 -23.74 2.94
C ALA A 166 -16.92 -24.36 2.89
N ALA A 167 -16.72 -25.53 3.50
CA ALA A 167 -15.45 -26.25 3.45
C ALA A 167 -15.06 -26.66 2.02
N GLU A 168 -16.04 -27.17 1.25
CA GLU A 168 -15.83 -27.50 -0.18
C GLU A 168 -15.46 -26.27 -1.00
N ILE A 169 -16.10 -25.12 -0.77
CA ILE A 169 -15.77 -23.85 -1.44
C ILE A 169 -14.32 -23.45 -1.12
N VAL A 170 -13.91 -23.50 0.15
CA VAL A 170 -12.52 -23.17 0.55
C VAL A 170 -11.51 -24.05 -0.18
N ASN A 171 -11.77 -25.37 -0.22
CA ASN A 171 -10.90 -26.31 -0.93
C ASN A 171 -10.85 -26.04 -2.44
N ALA A 172 -12.02 -25.80 -3.06
CA ALA A 172 -12.09 -25.51 -4.49
C ALA A 172 -11.37 -24.23 -4.88
N LEU A 173 -11.46 -23.17 -4.05
CA LEU A 173 -10.73 -21.91 -4.30
C LEU A 173 -9.22 -22.10 -4.37
N GLN A 174 -8.63 -23.09 -3.64
CA GLN A 174 -7.19 -23.35 -3.70
C GLN A 174 -6.73 -23.85 -5.08
N THR A 175 -7.64 -24.39 -5.88
CA THR A 175 -7.29 -24.90 -7.21
C THR A 175 -7.11 -23.80 -8.26
N ILE A 176 -7.65 -22.61 -8.03
CA ILE A 176 -7.57 -21.48 -8.98
C ILE A 176 -6.10 -21.16 -9.27
N VAL A 177 -5.30 -20.82 -8.26
CA VAL A 177 -3.88 -20.51 -8.45
C VAL A 177 -3.06 -21.74 -8.81
N SER A 178 -3.38 -22.91 -8.23
CA SER A 178 -2.59 -24.12 -8.46
C SER A 178 -2.86 -24.82 -9.80
N ARG A 179 -3.97 -24.49 -10.50
CA ARG A 179 -4.39 -25.21 -11.71
C ARG A 179 -4.86 -24.33 -12.86
N GLU A 180 -5.50 -23.18 -12.55
CA GLU A 180 -6.22 -22.42 -13.57
C GLU A 180 -5.46 -21.18 -14.05
N ILE A 181 -4.68 -20.55 -13.20
CA ILE A 181 -3.92 -19.34 -13.54
C ILE A 181 -2.43 -19.48 -13.24
N SER A 182 -1.60 -18.76 -14.01
CA SER A 182 -0.16 -18.69 -13.74
C SER A 182 0.09 -17.98 -12.41
N PRO A 183 0.97 -18.50 -11.55
CA PRO A 183 1.41 -17.80 -10.35
C PRO A 183 2.44 -16.68 -10.66
N TYR A 184 2.85 -16.49 -11.92
CA TYR A 184 3.85 -15.52 -12.38
C TYR A 184 3.25 -14.48 -13.32
#